data_fb79953abfca972f3279e4be3565a982
#
_entry.id   fb79953abfca972f3279e4be3565a982
#
_cell.length_a   1.000
_cell.length_b   1.000
_cell.length_c   1.000
_cell.angle_alpha   90.00
_cell.angle_beta   90.00
_cell.angle_gamma   90.00
#
_symmetry.space_group_name_H-M   'P 1'
#
loop_
_entity.id
_entity.type
_entity.pdbx_description
1 polymer ?
#
loop_
_entity_poly.entity_id
_entity_poly.type
_entity_poly.pdbx_seq_one_letter_code
_entity_poly.pdbx_strand_id
1 'polypeptide(L)'
;MYLNLESEKTYSFLNEGLPFLANYCEVMVSDALKKIGKKSQFSITVGVTLENDLLAIDIESIDIPKDELALVLNSYQKKKKFHRLKNGQLLYLDSDELEELNEFMTDYQIRPKMLEDGHLEMDVYRASSLDNKAETSNYLVYDRSTVFKEIIDNFKNIAKQSYPLAPNYQEILRDYQKFGYQWLQSISSYGFGGILADDMGLGKTLQMIVLLDQNRDDKKTSLVVCPSSLLLNWQDEIHKFSNSLSCTCIHGSLKRRKEAIRNLMRLMC
;
A
#
# COMPACT_ATOMS: atom_id res chain seq x y z
N MET A 1 11.92 -39.62 32.20
CA MET A 1 11.41 -38.22 32.26
C MET A 1 11.00 -37.84 30.86
N TYR A 2 9.70 -37.66 30.60
CA TYR A 2 9.23 -37.22 29.30
C TYR A 2 9.23 -35.69 29.32
N LEU A 3 10.05 -35.07 28.47
CA LEU A 3 10.01 -33.64 28.28
C LEU A 3 8.88 -33.33 27.29
N ASN A 4 7.93 -32.50 27.71
CA ASN A 4 6.96 -31.97 26.77
C ASN A 4 7.68 -30.93 25.87
N LEU A 5 7.85 -31.24 24.59
CA LEU A 5 8.58 -30.44 23.62
C LEU A 5 7.98 -29.02 23.42
N GLU A 6 6.75 -28.82 23.90
CA GLU A 6 6.05 -27.52 23.82
C GLU A 6 6.24 -26.67 25.09
N SER A 7 7.00 -27.14 26.07
CA SER A 7 7.17 -26.43 27.34
C SER A 7 8.39 -25.46 27.25
N GLU A 8 8.23 -24.28 27.83
CA GLU A 8 9.28 -23.28 28.00
C GLU A 8 10.51 -23.87 28.75
N LYS A 9 10.27 -24.81 29.67
CA LYS A 9 11.32 -25.52 30.40
C LYS A 9 12.19 -26.39 29.50
N THR A 10 11.61 -27.00 28.47
CA THR A 10 12.36 -27.81 27.52
C THR A 10 13.29 -26.95 26.68
N TYR A 11 12.85 -25.77 26.29
CA TYR A 11 13.69 -24.84 25.52
C TYR A 11 14.85 -24.30 26.38
N SER A 12 14.58 -23.80 27.58
CA SER A 12 15.65 -23.37 28.50
C SER A 12 16.66 -24.49 28.76
N PHE A 13 16.17 -25.73 28.90
CA PHE A 13 17.06 -26.88 29.04
C PHE A 13 17.92 -27.11 27.79
N LEU A 14 17.35 -26.99 26.59
CA LEU A 14 18.10 -27.21 25.34
C LEU A 14 19.11 -26.10 25.04
N ASN A 15 18.77 -24.84 25.33
CA ASN A 15 19.62 -23.69 25.01
C ASN A 15 20.61 -23.30 26.10
N GLU A 16 20.25 -23.52 27.35
CA GLU A 16 21.07 -23.11 28.50
C GLU A 16 21.59 -24.34 29.26
N GLY A 17 20.73 -25.31 29.50
CA GLY A 17 21.06 -26.50 30.26
C GLY A 17 22.02 -27.47 29.56
N LEU A 18 21.79 -27.73 28.25
CA LEU A 18 22.72 -28.62 27.49
C LEU A 18 24.10 -28.01 27.32
N PRO A 19 24.28 -26.72 26.94
CA PRO A 19 25.59 -26.10 26.91
C PRO A 19 26.28 -26.05 28.28
N PHE A 20 25.52 -25.81 29.35
CA PHE A 20 26.05 -25.86 30.71
C PHE A 20 26.56 -27.27 31.06
N LEU A 21 25.77 -28.31 30.78
CA LEU A 21 26.17 -29.70 31.02
C LEU A 21 27.37 -30.14 30.21
N ALA A 22 27.49 -29.62 28.96
CA ALA A 22 28.63 -29.91 28.07
C ALA A 22 29.97 -29.42 28.63
N ASN A 23 30.00 -28.51 29.60
CA ASN A 23 31.22 -28.10 30.30
C ASN A 23 31.70 -29.13 31.33
N TYR A 24 30.83 -30.07 31.73
CA TYR A 24 31.12 -31.01 32.81
C TYR A 24 31.08 -32.48 32.36
N CYS A 25 30.40 -32.77 31.24
CA CYS A 25 30.27 -34.13 30.71
C CYS A 25 30.09 -34.12 29.19
N GLU A 26 30.37 -35.27 28.55
CA GLU A 26 30.07 -35.44 27.14
C GLU A 26 28.54 -35.60 26.96
N VAL A 27 27.95 -34.70 26.17
CA VAL A 27 26.52 -34.66 25.93
C VAL A 27 26.22 -35.19 24.54
N MET A 28 25.63 -36.38 24.46
CA MET A 28 25.14 -36.95 23.20
C MET A 28 23.69 -36.52 22.96
N VAL A 29 23.48 -35.80 21.87
CA VAL A 29 22.15 -35.27 21.51
C VAL A 29 21.82 -35.78 20.10
N SER A 30 20.61 -36.28 19.88
CA SER A 30 20.15 -36.66 18.54
C SER A 30 20.10 -35.46 17.60
N ASP A 31 20.29 -35.70 16.29
CA ASP A 31 20.26 -34.61 15.31
C ASP A 31 18.91 -33.89 15.24
N ALA A 32 17.82 -34.58 15.58
CA ALA A 32 16.50 -33.97 15.74
C ALA A 32 16.47 -32.93 16.87
N LEU A 33 17.11 -33.23 18.02
CA LEU A 33 17.19 -32.33 19.17
C LEU A 33 18.19 -31.19 18.95
N LYS A 34 19.26 -31.38 18.20
CA LYS A 34 20.21 -30.32 17.85
C LYS A 34 19.58 -29.20 16.99
N LYS A 35 18.54 -29.54 16.24
CA LYS A 35 17.79 -28.56 15.41
C LYS A 35 16.79 -27.74 16.23
N ILE A 36 16.34 -28.23 17.38
CA ILE A 36 15.30 -27.59 18.19
C ILE A 36 15.83 -26.38 19.01
N GLY A 37 17.12 -26.31 19.29
CA GLY A 37 17.69 -25.30 20.18
C GLY A 37 18.28 -24.07 19.50
N LYS A 38 18.32 -23.98 18.19
CA LYS A 38 18.89 -22.83 17.48
C LYS A 38 17.86 -21.72 17.31
N LYS A 39 18.28 -20.45 17.55
CA LYS A 39 17.50 -19.28 17.18
C LYS A 39 17.17 -19.40 15.69
N SER A 40 15.87 -19.43 15.38
CA SER A 40 15.43 -19.54 13.98
C SER A 40 15.77 -18.21 13.29
N GLN A 41 16.54 -18.25 12.22
CA GLN A 41 16.65 -17.14 11.28
C GLN A 41 15.71 -17.45 10.13
N PHE A 42 14.87 -16.51 9.79
CA PHE A 42 13.90 -16.67 8.72
C PHE A 42 14.37 -15.88 7.51
N SER A 43 14.35 -16.50 6.34
CA SER A 43 14.48 -15.77 5.09
C SER A 43 13.09 -15.48 4.55
N ILE A 44 12.64 -14.26 4.71
CA ILE A 44 11.31 -13.81 4.29
C ILE A 44 11.45 -12.83 3.14
N THR A 45 10.77 -13.12 2.04
CA THR A 45 10.74 -12.28 0.85
C THR A 45 9.35 -11.69 0.67
N VAL A 46 9.30 -10.38 0.43
CA VAL A 46 8.08 -9.63 0.07
C VAL A 46 8.20 -9.27 -1.41
N GLY A 47 7.50 -10.02 -2.26
CA GLY A 47 7.38 -9.74 -3.70
C GLY A 47 6.37 -8.63 -3.94
N VAL A 48 6.70 -7.67 -4.80
CA VAL A 48 5.83 -6.57 -5.18
C VAL A 48 5.78 -6.44 -6.70
N THR A 49 4.59 -6.56 -7.26
CA THR A 49 4.35 -6.36 -8.70
C THR A 49 3.10 -5.52 -8.93
N LEU A 50 2.88 -5.07 -10.17
CA LEU A 50 1.65 -4.40 -10.58
C LEU A 50 0.82 -5.35 -11.43
N GLU A 51 -0.43 -5.58 -11.05
CA GLU A 51 -1.40 -6.38 -11.79
C GLU A 51 -2.75 -5.67 -11.80
N ASN A 52 -3.34 -5.47 -12.98
CA ASN A 52 -4.66 -4.84 -13.15
C ASN A 52 -4.82 -3.51 -12.39
N ASP A 53 -3.83 -2.63 -12.44
CA ASP A 53 -3.79 -1.34 -11.73
C ASP A 53 -3.81 -1.45 -10.21
N LEU A 54 -3.49 -2.62 -9.65
CA LEU A 54 -3.31 -2.85 -8.21
C LEU A 54 -1.89 -3.37 -7.95
N LEU A 55 -1.37 -3.11 -6.76
CA LEU A 55 -0.14 -3.73 -6.29
C LEU A 55 -0.46 -5.12 -5.78
N ALA A 56 0.08 -6.13 -6.42
CA ALA A 56 0.04 -7.50 -5.93
C ALA A 56 1.26 -7.75 -5.03
N ILE A 57 0.99 -8.20 -3.80
CA ILE A 57 2.00 -8.51 -2.79
C ILE A 57 2.00 -10.00 -2.56
N ASP A 58 3.16 -10.62 -2.65
CA ASP A 58 3.40 -12.00 -2.29
C ASP A 58 4.43 -12.11 -1.16
N ILE A 59 4.12 -12.88 -0.13
CA ILE A 59 5.00 -13.06 1.03
C ILE A 59 5.39 -14.53 1.09
N GLU A 60 6.68 -14.79 0.94
CA GLU A 60 7.24 -16.13 0.95
C GLU A 60 8.36 -16.26 1.97
N SER A 61 8.55 -17.47 2.47
CA SER A 61 9.69 -17.82 3.32
C SER A 61 10.28 -19.14 2.86
N ILE A 62 11.61 -19.23 2.90
CA ILE A 62 12.30 -20.49 2.62
C ILE A 62 12.09 -21.49 3.78
N ASP A 63 11.97 -20.97 5.00
CA ASP A 63 11.97 -21.77 6.23
C ASP A 63 10.55 -22.13 6.70
N ILE A 64 9.54 -21.40 6.23
CA ILE A 64 8.14 -21.58 6.61
C ILE A 64 7.33 -21.90 5.34
N PRO A 65 6.67 -23.07 5.28
CA PRO A 65 5.78 -23.38 4.16
C PRO A 65 4.68 -22.33 3.99
N LYS A 66 4.36 -21.95 2.75
CA LYS A 66 3.39 -20.88 2.44
C LYS A 66 2.02 -21.11 3.10
N ASP A 67 1.56 -22.37 3.15
CA ASP A 67 0.32 -22.77 3.79
C ASP A 67 0.36 -22.76 5.32
N GLU A 68 1.52 -22.55 5.94
CA GLU A 68 1.70 -22.46 7.38
C GLU A 68 2.09 -21.07 7.87
N LEU A 69 2.48 -20.16 6.96
CA LEU A 69 2.93 -18.81 7.31
C LEU A 69 1.88 -18.04 8.14
N ALA A 70 0.61 -18.12 7.75
CA ALA A 70 -0.49 -17.50 8.48
C ALA A 70 -0.63 -18.04 9.91
N LEU A 71 -0.40 -19.35 10.12
CA LEU A 71 -0.48 -19.99 11.42
C LEU A 71 0.71 -19.59 12.30
N VAL A 72 1.91 -19.49 11.72
CA VAL A 72 3.12 -19.01 12.40
C VAL A 72 2.91 -17.59 12.90
N LEU A 73 2.44 -16.69 12.05
CA LEU A 73 2.15 -15.30 12.40
C LEU A 73 1.04 -15.16 13.46
N ASN A 74 -0.02 -15.96 13.36
CA ASN A 74 -1.04 -16.01 14.42
C ASN A 74 -0.45 -16.44 15.78
N SER A 75 0.52 -17.36 15.77
CA SER A 75 1.20 -17.80 16.99
C SER A 75 2.11 -16.70 17.54
N TYR A 76 2.82 -15.98 16.64
CA TYR A 76 3.64 -14.81 16.99
C TYR A 76 2.78 -13.70 17.63
N GLN A 77 1.67 -13.32 17.01
CA GLN A 77 0.76 -12.28 17.52
C GLN A 77 0.14 -12.67 18.89
N LYS A 78 -0.04 -13.96 19.14
CA LYS A 78 -0.47 -14.48 20.46
C LYS A 78 0.67 -14.55 21.48
N LYS A 79 1.85 -14.02 21.15
CA LYS A 79 3.06 -14.02 22.01
C LYS A 79 3.49 -15.43 22.44
N LYS A 80 3.26 -16.43 21.60
CA LYS A 80 3.83 -17.75 21.83
C LYS A 80 5.32 -17.71 21.54
N LYS A 81 6.12 -18.44 22.32
CA LYS A 81 7.56 -18.53 22.09
C LYS A 81 7.92 -19.48 20.95
N PHE A 82 7.04 -20.43 20.64
CA PHE A 82 7.27 -21.47 19.64
C PHE A 82 6.02 -21.72 18.80
N HIS A 83 6.27 -22.16 17.57
CA HIS A 83 5.27 -22.75 16.70
C HIS A 83 5.78 -24.09 16.15
N ARG A 84 4.92 -25.10 16.10
CA ARG A 84 5.26 -26.41 15.53
C ARG A 84 4.64 -26.52 14.15
N LEU A 85 5.49 -26.69 13.13
CA LEU A 85 5.05 -26.95 11.75
C LEU A 85 4.46 -28.35 11.62
N LYS A 86 3.68 -28.60 10.58
CA LYS A 86 3.09 -29.90 10.25
C LYS A 86 4.15 -31.01 10.05
N ASN A 87 5.34 -30.66 9.57
CA ASN A 87 6.48 -31.58 9.44
C ASN A 87 7.15 -31.93 10.77
N GLY A 88 6.65 -31.39 11.90
CA GLY A 88 7.16 -31.61 13.24
C GLY A 88 8.29 -30.69 13.68
N GLN A 89 8.81 -29.84 12.79
CA GLN A 89 9.84 -28.86 13.12
C GLN A 89 9.28 -27.81 14.09
N LEU A 90 10.09 -27.45 15.09
CA LEU A 90 9.74 -26.42 16.07
C LEU A 90 10.45 -25.12 15.67
N LEU A 91 9.67 -24.07 15.45
CA LEU A 91 10.18 -22.74 15.16
C LEU A 91 10.18 -21.89 16.40
N TYR A 92 11.27 -21.20 16.65
CA TYR A 92 11.37 -20.16 17.69
C TYR A 92 10.93 -18.82 17.11
N LEU A 93 9.92 -18.21 17.72
CA LEU A 93 9.23 -17.05 17.15
C LEU A 93 9.81 -15.69 17.56
N ASP A 94 10.78 -15.68 18.49
CA ASP A 94 11.50 -14.45 18.88
C ASP A 94 12.60 -14.17 17.85
N SER A 95 12.23 -13.51 16.77
CA SER A 95 13.14 -13.15 15.67
C SER A 95 12.79 -11.79 15.09
N ASP A 96 13.84 -11.07 14.68
CA ASP A 96 13.72 -9.72 14.14
C ASP A 96 12.96 -9.73 12.80
N GLU A 97 13.08 -10.81 12.02
CA GLU A 97 12.38 -10.97 10.73
C GLU A 97 10.85 -11.10 10.92
N LEU A 98 10.41 -11.83 11.93
CA LEU A 98 8.98 -11.95 12.24
C LEU A 98 8.43 -10.67 12.87
N GLU A 99 9.24 -9.94 13.64
CA GLU A 99 8.87 -8.63 14.17
C GLU A 99 8.64 -7.65 13.02
N GLU A 100 9.61 -7.51 12.12
CA GLU A 100 9.49 -6.60 10.97
C GLU A 100 8.34 -7.00 10.03
N LEU A 101 8.12 -8.30 9.80
CA LEU A 101 6.97 -8.77 9.02
C LEU A 101 5.63 -8.42 9.72
N ASN A 102 5.56 -8.57 11.03
CA ASN A 102 4.34 -8.22 11.76
C ASN A 102 4.08 -6.69 11.75
N GLU A 103 5.13 -5.87 11.82
CA GLU A 103 5.01 -4.42 11.62
C GLU A 103 4.53 -4.10 10.21
N PHE A 104 5.13 -4.71 9.18
CA PHE A 104 4.68 -4.57 7.79
C PHE A 104 3.19 -4.89 7.65
N MET A 105 2.75 -6.01 8.19
CA MET A 105 1.33 -6.40 8.14
C MET A 105 0.43 -5.40 8.87
N THR A 106 0.89 -4.84 9.98
CA THR A 106 0.14 -3.84 10.75
C THR A 106 0.01 -2.53 9.98
N ASP A 107 1.10 -2.03 9.41
CA ASP A 107 1.16 -0.78 8.64
C ASP A 107 0.22 -0.83 7.42
N TYR A 108 0.15 -1.98 6.77
CA TYR A 108 -0.69 -2.18 5.58
C TYR A 108 -2.06 -2.82 5.88
N GLN A 109 -2.40 -3.02 7.17
CA GLN A 109 -3.66 -3.61 7.63
C GLN A 109 -3.91 -5.02 7.08
N ILE A 110 -2.85 -5.79 6.89
CA ILE A 110 -2.91 -7.18 6.43
C ILE A 110 -3.17 -8.08 7.64
N ARG A 111 -4.21 -8.91 7.55
CA ARG A 111 -4.48 -9.95 8.56
C ARG A 111 -3.85 -11.26 8.14
N PRO A 112 -3.34 -12.08 9.08
CA PRO A 112 -2.75 -13.39 8.74
C PRO A 112 -3.62 -14.27 7.85
N LYS A 113 -4.94 -14.22 8.03
CA LYS A 113 -5.89 -14.97 7.19
C LYS A 113 -5.85 -14.58 5.71
N MET A 114 -5.50 -13.33 5.39
CA MET A 114 -5.41 -12.87 4.00
C MET A 114 -4.22 -13.51 3.26
N LEU A 115 -3.23 -14.03 4.00
CA LEU A 115 -2.10 -14.77 3.42
C LEU A 115 -2.49 -16.19 2.95
N GLU A 116 -3.57 -16.75 3.50
CA GLU A 116 -4.07 -18.09 3.11
C GLU A 116 -4.58 -18.11 1.66
N ASP A 117 -5.13 -16.98 1.18
CA ASP A 117 -5.68 -16.83 -0.15
C ASP A 117 -4.60 -16.59 -1.24
N GLY A 118 -3.35 -16.37 -0.83
CA GLY A 118 -2.16 -16.32 -1.70
C GLY A 118 -1.98 -15.05 -2.53
N HIS A 119 -2.95 -14.14 -2.54
CA HIS A 119 -2.86 -12.86 -3.23
C HIS A 119 -3.31 -11.72 -2.33
N LEU A 120 -2.39 -10.80 -2.06
CA LEU A 120 -2.69 -9.54 -1.39
C LEU A 120 -2.67 -8.45 -2.46
N GLU A 121 -3.77 -7.74 -2.58
CA GLU A 121 -3.87 -6.60 -3.48
C GLU A 121 -3.93 -5.30 -2.67
N MET A 122 -3.24 -4.28 -3.14
CA MET A 122 -3.23 -2.95 -2.56
C MET A 122 -3.36 -1.89 -3.66
N ASP A 123 -3.91 -0.74 -3.29
CA ASP A 123 -3.96 0.39 -4.20
C ASP A 123 -2.56 0.93 -4.56
N VAL A 124 -2.38 1.34 -5.81
CA VAL A 124 -1.10 1.84 -6.34
C VAL A 124 -0.58 3.06 -5.56
N TYR A 125 -1.45 3.86 -4.93
CA TYR A 125 -1.00 5.00 -4.11
C TYR A 125 -0.08 4.60 -2.95
N ARG A 126 -0.07 3.33 -2.54
CA ARG A 126 0.83 2.78 -1.51
C ARG A 126 2.24 2.46 -2.03
N ALA A 127 2.46 2.54 -3.35
CA ALA A 127 3.74 2.18 -3.97
C ALA A 127 4.93 2.92 -3.35
N SER A 128 4.82 4.24 -3.15
CA SER A 128 5.90 5.04 -2.56
C SER A 128 6.20 4.64 -1.10
N SER A 129 5.17 4.31 -0.32
CA SER A 129 5.35 3.81 1.05
C SER A 129 6.04 2.45 1.07
N LEU A 130 5.65 1.55 0.15
CA LEU A 130 6.28 0.23 0.00
C LEU A 130 7.75 0.34 -0.44
N ASP A 131 8.06 1.24 -1.38
CA ASP A 131 9.43 1.47 -1.83
C ASP A 131 10.32 1.98 -0.69
N ASN A 132 9.85 2.95 0.09
CA ASN A 132 10.56 3.45 1.27
C ASN A 132 10.77 2.34 2.32
N LYS A 133 9.77 1.50 2.56
CA LYS A 133 9.88 0.36 3.48
C LYS A 133 10.92 -0.63 2.97
N ALA A 134 10.94 -0.90 1.66
CA ALA A 134 11.94 -1.78 1.03
C ALA A 134 13.37 -1.23 1.11
N GLU A 135 13.55 0.10 1.07
CA GLU A 135 14.86 0.74 1.20
C GLU A 135 15.35 0.78 2.66
N THR A 136 14.45 0.77 3.64
CA THR A 136 14.78 0.88 5.06
C THR A 136 14.74 -0.44 5.82
N SER A 137 14.28 -1.51 5.18
CA SER A 137 14.20 -2.86 5.74
C SER A 137 15.60 -3.41 6.04
N ASN A 138 15.74 -4.03 7.20
CA ASN A 138 16.99 -4.68 7.61
C ASN A 138 16.91 -6.21 7.57
N TYR A 139 15.71 -6.76 7.67
CA TYR A 139 15.50 -8.19 7.87
C TYR A 139 14.64 -8.85 6.78
N LEU A 140 13.79 -8.06 6.09
CA LEU A 140 12.99 -8.57 4.99
C LEU A 140 13.67 -8.30 3.64
N VAL A 141 13.61 -9.28 2.75
CA VAL A 141 14.06 -9.11 1.36
C VAL A 141 12.87 -8.64 0.53
N TYR A 142 13.02 -7.53 -0.20
CA TYR A 142 11.98 -7.03 -1.09
C TYR A 142 12.34 -7.34 -2.55
N ASP A 143 11.54 -8.18 -3.19
CA ASP A 143 11.62 -8.41 -4.63
C ASP A 143 10.65 -7.47 -5.36
N ARG A 144 11.20 -6.41 -5.94
CA ARG A 144 10.46 -5.38 -6.66
C ARG A 144 10.53 -5.64 -8.15
N SER A 145 9.38 -5.92 -8.78
CA SER A 145 9.31 -6.11 -10.22
C SER A 145 9.81 -4.89 -11.00
N THR A 146 10.21 -5.11 -12.26
CA THR A 146 10.65 -4.02 -13.15
C THR A 146 9.55 -2.96 -13.31
N VAL A 147 8.30 -3.39 -13.48
CA VAL A 147 7.15 -2.50 -13.63
C VAL A 147 6.93 -1.65 -12.37
N PHE A 148 7.05 -2.24 -11.17
CA PHE A 148 6.97 -1.49 -9.93
C PHE A 148 8.06 -0.42 -9.83
N LYS A 149 9.31 -0.77 -10.17
CA LYS A 149 10.44 0.19 -10.17
C LYS A 149 10.22 1.33 -11.15
N GLU A 150 9.70 1.04 -12.35
CA GLU A 150 9.36 2.07 -13.34
C GLU A 150 8.31 3.05 -12.82
N ILE A 151 7.28 2.58 -12.10
CA ILE A 151 6.28 3.44 -11.47
C ILE A 151 6.93 4.36 -10.46
N ILE A 152 7.79 3.84 -9.58
CA ILE A 152 8.50 4.63 -8.58
C ILE A 152 9.43 5.66 -9.23
N ASP A 153 10.19 5.26 -10.24
CA ASP A 153 11.10 6.15 -10.96
C ASP A 153 10.33 7.27 -11.68
N ASN A 154 9.23 6.92 -12.32
CA ASN A 154 8.34 7.88 -12.93
C ASN A 154 7.74 8.84 -11.91
N PHE A 155 7.35 8.34 -10.73
CA PHE A 155 6.83 9.15 -9.64
C PHE A 155 7.90 10.10 -9.08
N LYS A 156 9.12 9.62 -8.86
CA LYS A 156 10.27 10.44 -8.43
C LYS A 156 10.66 11.51 -9.49
N ASN A 157 10.33 11.26 -10.76
CA ASN A 157 10.63 12.14 -11.89
C ASN A 157 9.41 12.89 -12.45
N ILE A 158 8.34 13.06 -11.68
CA ILE A 158 7.10 13.76 -12.09
C ILE A 158 7.37 15.10 -12.77
N ALA A 159 8.33 15.87 -12.28
CA ALA A 159 8.69 17.17 -12.84
C ALA A 159 9.28 17.12 -14.28
N LYS A 160 9.67 15.94 -14.76
CA LYS A 160 10.23 15.75 -16.10
C LYS A 160 9.20 15.30 -17.14
N GLN A 161 8.00 14.93 -16.70
CA GLN A 161 6.95 14.52 -17.62
C GLN A 161 6.24 15.72 -18.19
N SER A 162 5.98 15.69 -19.48
CA SER A 162 5.26 16.76 -20.19
C SER A 162 3.96 16.21 -20.76
N TYR A 163 2.86 16.73 -20.28
CA TYR A 163 1.54 16.41 -20.80
C TYR A 163 1.08 17.51 -21.76
N PRO A 164 0.43 17.16 -22.88
CA PRO A 164 -0.06 18.13 -23.82
C PRO A 164 -1.09 19.04 -23.15
N LEU A 165 -0.99 20.33 -23.40
CA LEU A 165 -1.94 21.33 -22.96
C LEU A 165 -2.57 21.96 -24.20
N ALA A 166 -3.90 21.99 -24.28
CA ALA A 166 -4.61 22.55 -25.42
C ALA A 166 -4.23 24.03 -25.66
N PRO A 167 -4.17 24.48 -26.91
CA PRO A 167 -3.69 25.83 -27.24
C PRO A 167 -4.39 26.97 -26.53
N ASN A 168 -5.73 26.88 -26.36
CA ASN A 168 -6.52 27.86 -25.62
C ASN A 168 -6.06 28.02 -24.16
N TYR A 169 -5.62 26.95 -23.51
CA TYR A 169 -5.12 26.99 -22.13
C TYR A 169 -3.65 27.43 -22.06
N GLN A 170 -2.87 27.22 -23.10
CA GLN A 170 -1.49 27.72 -23.15
C GLN A 170 -1.41 29.24 -23.07
N GLU A 171 -2.42 29.93 -23.60
CA GLU A 171 -2.50 31.41 -23.57
C GLU A 171 -3.07 31.95 -22.23
N ILE A 172 -3.96 31.21 -21.60
CA ILE A 172 -4.67 31.62 -20.37
C ILE A 172 -3.85 31.34 -19.12
N LEU A 173 -3.18 30.18 -19.05
CA LEU A 173 -2.42 29.77 -17.87
C LEU A 173 -1.08 30.49 -17.76
N ARG A 174 -0.79 31.00 -16.57
CA ARG A 174 0.56 31.47 -16.22
C ARG A 174 1.52 30.28 -16.04
N ASP A 175 2.82 30.54 -16.13
CA ASP A 175 3.83 29.47 -16.11
C ASP A 175 3.76 28.57 -14.88
N TYR A 176 3.53 29.13 -13.67
CA TYR A 176 3.36 28.33 -12.46
C TYR A 176 2.07 27.51 -12.48
N GLN A 177 0.99 27.98 -13.14
CA GLN A 177 -0.25 27.22 -13.30
C GLN A 177 -0.07 26.08 -14.32
N LYS A 178 0.73 26.29 -15.36
CA LYS A 178 1.12 25.23 -16.30
C LYS A 178 1.91 24.16 -15.57
N PHE A 179 2.85 24.55 -14.68
CA PHE A 179 3.56 23.61 -13.83
C PHE A 179 2.62 22.83 -12.92
N GLY A 180 1.69 23.49 -12.25
CA GLY A 180 0.67 22.85 -11.40
C GLY A 180 -0.21 21.88 -12.20
N TYR A 181 -0.63 22.23 -13.43
CA TYR A 181 -1.34 21.33 -14.33
C TYR A 181 -0.52 20.08 -14.67
N GLN A 182 0.77 20.23 -15.04
CA GLN A 182 1.66 19.10 -15.34
C GLN A 182 1.77 18.17 -14.12
N TRP A 183 1.94 18.74 -12.94
CA TRP A 183 1.99 17.99 -11.70
C TRP A 183 0.68 17.24 -11.43
N LEU A 184 -0.48 17.90 -11.55
CA LEU A 184 -1.80 17.28 -11.38
C LEU A 184 -2.03 16.14 -12.38
N GLN A 185 -1.65 16.32 -13.64
CA GLN A 185 -1.73 15.27 -14.65
C GLN A 185 -0.85 14.08 -14.30
N SER A 186 0.37 14.32 -13.85
CA SER A 186 1.29 13.27 -13.46
C SER A 186 0.74 12.43 -12.32
N ILE A 187 0.31 13.07 -11.22
CA ILE A 187 -0.25 12.30 -10.09
C ILE A 187 -1.53 11.56 -10.47
N SER A 188 -2.38 12.16 -11.30
CA SER A 188 -3.61 11.53 -11.80
C SER A 188 -3.33 10.32 -12.67
N SER A 189 -2.32 10.36 -13.54
CA SER A 189 -1.95 9.24 -14.42
C SER A 189 -1.45 8.01 -13.66
N TYR A 190 -0.96 8.20 -12.43
CA TYR A 190 -0.56 7.11 -11.53
C TYR A 190 -1.65 6.71 -10.52
N GLY A 191 -2.87 7.24 -10.65
CA GLY A 191 -3.96 6.97 -9.72
C GLY A 191 -3.76 7.59 -8.33
N PHE A 192 -2.87 8.58 -8.19
CA PHE A 192 -2.67 9.30 -6.95
C PHE A 192 -3.61 10.50 -6.83
N GLY A 193 -4.02 10.79 -5.60
CA GLY A 193 -4.56 12.09 -5.22
C GLY A 193 -3.45 13.06 -4.84
N GLY A 194 -3.78 14.36 -4.76
CA GLY A 194 -2.83 15.38 -4.34
C GLY A 194 -3.51 16.58 -3.68
N ILE A 195 -2.69 17.41 -3.03
CA ILE A 195 -3.12 18.67 -2.41
C ILE A 195 -2.43 19.81 -3.15
N LEU A 196 -3.21 20.64 -3.85
CA LEU A 196 -2.73 21.87 -4.46
C LEU A 196 -2.71 22.98 -3.41
N ALA A 197 -1.56 23.19 -2.77
CA ALA A 197 -1.38 24.05 -1.60
C ALA A 197 -0.89 25.47 -1.94
N ASP A 198 -1.17 25.96 -3.15
CA ASP A 198 -0.86 27.33 -3.56
C ASP A 198 -1.57 28.36 -2.67
N ASP A 199 -1.02 29.58 -2.57
CA ASP A 199 -1.65 30.68 -1.85
C ASP A 199 -3.02 31.07 -2.43
N MET A 200 -3.81 31.78 -1.63
CA MET A 200 -5.11 32.28 -2.08
C MET A 200 -4.95 33.25 -3.26
N GLY A 201 -5.84 33.15 -4.24
CA GLY A 201 -5.83 34.01 -5.42
C GLY A 201 -4.92 33.55 -6.56
N LEU A 202 -4.15 32.49 -6.43
CA LEU A 202 -3.27 31.95 -7.47
C LEU A 202 -3.98 31.08 -8.52
N GLY A 203 -5.31 31.06 -8.53
CA GLY A 203 -6.11 30.40 -9.58
C GLY A 203 -6.10 28.87 -9.50
N LYS A 204 -6.15 28.29 -8.29
CA LYS A 204 -6.28 26.83 -8.10
C LYS A 204 -7.50 26.26 -8.81
N THR A 205 -8.63 26.97 -8.76
CA THR A 205 -9.87 26.57 -9.45
C THR A 205 -9.64 26.45 -10.95
N LEU A 206 -8.95 27.41 -11.56
CA LEU A 206 -8.62 27.36 -13.00
C LEU A 206 -7.76 26.15 -13.35
N GLN A 207 -6.73 25.84 -12.56
CA GLN A 207 -5.88 24.65 -12.76
C GLN A 207 -6.70 23.36 -12.71
N MET A 208 -7.64 23.26 -11.75
CA MET A 208 -8.55 22.10 -11.65
C MET A 208 -9.53 22.03 -12.83
N ILE A 209 -10.08 23.16 -13.28
CA ILE A 209 -10.98 23.19 -14.46
C ILE A 209 -10.24 22.68 -15.70
N VAL A 210 -9.01 23.15 -15.91
CA VAL A 210 -8.16 22.69 -17.03
C VAL A 210 -7.88 21.19 -16.92
N LEU A 211 -7.57 20.68 -15.74
CA LEU A 211 -7.37 19.24 -15.52
C LEU A 211 -8.62 18.43 -15.89
N LEU A 212 -9.79 18.86 -15.43
CA LEU A 212 -11.06 18.19 -15.71
C LEU A 212 -11.40 18.24 -17.20
N ASP A 213 -11.17 19.37 -17.85
CA ASP A 213 -11.47 19.54 -19.26
C ASP A 213 -10.54 18.70 -20.17
N GLN A 214 -9.26 18.66 -19.85
CA GLN A 214 -8.26 17.88 -20.62
C GLN A 214 -8.40 16.36 -20.41
N ASN A 215 -8.92 15.94 -19.27
CA ASN A 215 -9.18 14.52 -18.95
C ASN A 215 -10.64 14.13 -19.19
N ARG A 216 -11.40 14.94 -19.92
CA ARG A 216 -12.81 14.67 -20.20
C ARG A 216 -12.98 13.32 -20.90
N ASP A 217 -13.81 12.50 -20.32
CA ASP A 217 -14.32 11.27 -20.91
C ASP A 217 -15.86 11.35 -20.87
N ASP A 218 -16.50 11.26 -22.04
CA ASP A 218 -17.97 11.41 -22.14
C ASP A 218 -18.74 10.31 -21.36
N LYS A 219 -18.05 9.24 -20.95
CA LYS A 219 -18.59 8.16 -20.14
C LYS A 219 -18.35 8.32 -18.65
N LYS A 220 -17.61 9.35 -18.22
CA LYS A 220 -17.23 9.56 -16.82
C LYS A 220 -17.68 10.90 -16.31
N THR A 221 -18.10 10.93 -15.05
CA THR A 221 -18.50 12.15 -14.36
C THR A 221 -17.54 12.47 -13.24
N SER A 222 -17.12 13.73 -13.17
CA SER A 222 -16.30 14.25 -12.08
C SER A 222 -17.18 14.89 -11.01
N LEU A 223 -16.83 14.72 -9.74
CA LEU A 223 -17.52 15.32 -8.60
C LEU A 223 -16.65 16.38 -7.94
N VAL A 224 -17.14 17.61 -7.90
CA VAL A 224 -16.53 18.69 -7.13
C VAL A 224 -17.32 18.92 -5.84
N VAL A 225 -16.65 18.82 -4.69
CA VAL A 225 -17.25 19.10 -3.38
C VAL A 225 -16.68 20.41 -2.85
N CYS A 226 -17.55 21.38 -2.60
CA CYS A 226 -17.14 22.70 -2.10
C CYS A 226 -18.16 23.27 -1.08
N PRO A 227 -17.78 24.28 -0.28
CA PRO A 227 -18.74 25.03 0.53
C PRO A 227 -19.87 25.60 -0.32
N SER A 228 -21.09 25.63 0.22
CA SER A 228 -22.29 26.10 -0.49
C SER A 228 -22.16 27.52 -1.03
N SER A 229 -21.41 28.39 -0.36
CA SER A 229 -21.12 29.75 -0.79
C SER A 229 -20.25 29.85 -2.06
N LEU A 230 -19.49 28.80 -2.39
CA LEU A 230 -18.61 28.78 -3.54
C LEU A 230 -19.21 28.02 -4.74
N LEU A 231 -20.36 27.43 -4.58
CA LEU A 231 -20.95 26.54 -5.59
C LEU A 231 -21.24 27.27 -6.90
N LEU A 232 -21.85 28.46 -6.84
CA LEU A 232 -22.12 29.27 -8.03
C LEU A 232 -20.81 29.81 -8.65
N ASN A 233 -19.82 30.16 -7.83
CA ASN A 233 -18.51 30.56 -8.32
C ASN A 233 -17.87 29.46 -9.17
N TRP A 234 -17.91 28.21 -8.72
CA TRP A 234 -17.43 27.07 -9.50
C TRP A 234 -18.17 26.94 -10.83
N GLN A 235 -19.48 27.09 -10.81
CA GLN A 235 -20.30 27.03 -12.02
C GLN A 235 -19.91 28.11 -13.01
N ASP A 236 -19.79 29.36 -12.55
CA ASP A 236 -19.43 30.50 -13.39
C ASP A 236 -18.01 30.37 -13.94
N GLU A 237 -17.05 29.88 -13.13
CA GLU A 237 -15.68 29.67 -13.60
C GLU A 237 -15.60 28.52 -14.60
N ILE A 238 -16.35 27.44 -14.42
CA ILE A 238 -16.41 26.33 -15.41
C ILE A 238 -16.94 26.89 -16.76
N HIS A 239 -18.04 27.61 -16.76
CA HIS A 239 -18.60 28.17 -17.98
C HIS A 239 -17.69 29.23 -18.64
N LYS A 240 -16.91 29.95 -17.83
CA LYS A 240 -15.96 30.95 -18.33
C LYS A 240 -14.73 30.34 -19.01
N PHE A 241 -14.20 29.25 -18.47
CA PHE A 241 -12.90 28.72 -18.89
C PHE A 241 -12.98 27.44 -19.72
N SER A 242 -14.13 26.75 -19.73
CA SER A 242 -14.33 25.53 -20.53
C SER A 242 -15.65 25.64 -21.32
N ASN A 243 -15.55 25.35 -22.61
CA ASN A 243 -16.71 25.25 -23.50
C ASN A 243 -17.21 23.80 -23.63
N SER A 244 -16.46 22.83 -23.14
CA SER A 244 -16.70 21.40 -23.31
C SER A 244 -17.27 20.75 -22.04
N LEU A 245 -17.04 21.34 -20.85
CA LEU A 245 -17.59 20.81 -19.62
C LEU A 245 -19.03 21.29 -19.40
N SER A 246 -19.93 20.35 -19.16
CA SER A 246 -21.25 20.64 -18.60
C SER A 246 -21.22 20.45 -17.08
N CYS A 247 -21.84 21.33 -16.31
CA CYS A 247 -21.90 21.16 -14.87
C CYS A 247 -23.32 21.31 -14.34
N THR A 248 -23.64 20.53 -13.30
CA THR A 248 -24.92 20.58 -12.60
C THR A 248 -24.67 20.80 -11.11
N CYS A 249 -25.22 21.87 -10.55
CA CYS A 249 -25.13 22.17 -9.13
C CYS A 249 -26.17 21.40 -8.32
N ILE A 250 -25.69 20.61 -7.34
CA ILE A 250 -26.55 19.83 -6.45
C ILE A 250 -26.64 20.55 -5.10
N HIS A 251 -27.68 21.37 -4.91
CA HIS A 251 -27.89 22.15 -3.69
C HIS A 251 -29.34 22.25 -3.26
N GLY A 252 -29.60 22.85 -2.10
CA GLY A 252 -30.95 23.11 -1.58
C GLY A 252 -31.53 21.95 -0.76
N SER A 253 -32.86 21.80 -0.78
CA SER A 253 -33.56 20.77 0.01
C SER A 253 -33.22 19.36 -0.44
N LEU A 254 -33.42 18.39 0.46
CA LEU A 254 -33.16 16.96 0.17
C LEU A 254 -33.92 16.50 -1.09
N LYS A 255 -35.15 16.98 -1.28
CA LYS A 255 -35.97 16.66 -2.46
C LYS A 255 -35.31 17.16 -3.75
N ARG A 256 -34.89 18.44 -3.77
CA ARG A 256 -34.23 19.03 -4.95
C ARG A 256 -32.91 18.32 -5.28
N ARG A 257 -32.09 17.99 -4.26
CA ARG A 257 -30.82 17.26 -4.48
C ARG A 257 -31.04 15.88 -5.06
N LYS A 258 -32.04 15.12 -4.55
CA LYS A 258 -32.39 13.80 -5.09
C LYS A 258 -32.88 13.88 -6.54
N GLU A 259 -33.62 14.94 -6.88
CA GLU A 259 -34.13 15.16 -8.23
C GLU A 259 -32.99 15.51 -9.21
N ALA A 260 -32.07 16.39 -8.82
CA ALA A 260 -30.89 16.73 -9.60
C ALA A 260 -30.01 15.47 -9.89
N ILE A 261 -29.75 14.66 -8.88
CA ILE A 261 -28.98 13.40 -9.04
C ILE A 261 -29.70 12.44 -9.99
N ARG A 262 -31.01 12.30 -9.86
CA ARG A 262 -31.82 11.42 -10.72
C ARG A 262 -31.79 11.86 -12.19
N ASN A 263 -31.80 13.19 -12.43
CA ASN A 263 -31.70 13.74 -13.77
C ASN A 263 -30.31 13.53 -14.38
N LEU A 264 -29.23 13.68 -13.60
CA LEU A 264 -27.87 13.37 -14.04
C LEU A 264 -27.74 11.87 -14.46
N MET A 265 -28.25 10.96 -13.65
CA MET A 265 -28.22 9.52 -13.99
C MET A 265 -28.95 9.18 -15.29
N ARG A 266 -30.01 9.94 -15.65
CA ARG A 266 -30.72 9.74 -16.94
C ARG A 266 -29.98 10.28 -18.16
N LEU A 267 -29.05 11.20 -17.97
CA LEU A 267 -28.21 11.76 -19.04
C LEU A 267 -26.96 10.90 -19.31
N MET A 268 -26.64 10.00 -18.40
CA MET A 268 -25.47 9.11 -18.46
C MET A 268 -25.82 7.71 -19.03
N CYS A 269 -27.09 7.38 -19.21
CA CYS A 269 -27.58 6.17 -19.87
C CYS A 269 -27.99 6.44 -21.32
#